data_506f0753a6298d9508e352c2c6a719ab
#
_entry.id   506f0753a6298d9508e352c2c6a719ab
#
_cell.length_a   1.000
_cell.length_b   1.000
_cell.length_c   1.000
_cell.angle_alpha   90.00
_cell.angle_beta   90.00
_cell.angle_gamma   90.00
#
_symmetry.space_group_name_H-M   'P 1'
#
loop_
_entity.id
_entity.type
_entity.pdbx_description
1 polymer ?
#
loop_
_entity_poly.entity_id
_entity_poly.type
_entity_poly.pdbx_seq_one_letter_code
_entity_poly.pdbx_strand_id
1 'polypeptide(L)'
;MKKLKKITVAELAEEIWNREGVRVVFHATPEMASGNYRFSRSLSKHHTIAHLHDRIERRLQVSFGLNWRHGYTVVLGNGMTNPRSDMHMRTARKTYAA
;
A
#
# COMPACT_ATOMS: atom_id res chain seq x y z
N MET A 1 -24.03 8.66 -2.14
CA MET A 1 -22.70 8.45 -1.61
C MET A 1 -22.17 7.06 -1.98
N LYS A 2 -20.97 7.01 -2.52
CA LYS A 2 -20.40 5.73 -2.93
C LYS A 2 -19.83 5.01 -1.72
N LYS A 3 -20.24 3.76 -1.55
CA LYS A 3 -19.64 2.91 -0.55
C LYS A 3 -18.30 2.38 -1.06
N LEU A 4 -17.37 2.15 -0.16
CA LEU A 4 -16.14 1.47 -0.51
C LEU A 4 -16.48 0.03 -0.91
N LYS A 5 -15.98 -0.39 -2.06
CA LYS A 5 -16.12 -1.76 -2.50
C LYS A 5 -15.28 -2.66 -1.60
N LYS A 6 -15.87 -3.75 -1.15
CA LYS A 6 -15.11 -4.75 -0.37
C LYS A 6 -14.32 -5.64 -1.32
N ILE A 7 -13.06 -5.77 -1.04
CA ILE A 7 -12.14 -6.64 -1.79
C ILE A 7 -11.30 -7.44 -0.79
N THR A 8 -10.55 -8.38 -1.28
CA THR A 8 -9.61 -9.12 -0.42
C THR A 8 -8.33 -8.31 -0.23
N VAL A 9 -7.55 -8.64 0.81
CA VAL A 9 -6.26 -7.99 1.00
C VAL A 9 -5.30 -8.32 -0.14
N ALA A 10 -5.45 -9.50 -0.77
CA ALA A 10 -4.66 -9.83 -1.95
C ALA A 10 -4.99 -8.88 -3.10
N GLU A 11 -6.25 -8.59 -3.31
CA GLU A 11 -6.67 -7.61 -4.33
C GLU A 11 -6.22 -6.20 -3.98
N LEU A 12 -6.24 -5.86 -2.69
CA LEU A 12 -5.74 -4.55 -2.25
C LEU A 12 -4.26 -4.40 -2.58
N ALA A 13 -3.46 -5.43 -2.34
CA ALA A 13 -2.04 -5.40 -2.68
C ALA A 13 -1.83 -5.17 -4.17
N GLU A 14 -2.64 -5.80 -5.03
CA GLU A 14 -2.58 -5.61 -6.47
C GLU A 14 -2.99 -4.20 -6.86
N GLU A 15 -4.01 -3.64 -6.23
CA GLU A 15 -4.43 -2.26 -6.50
C GLU A 15 -3.34 -1.26 -6.11
N ILE A 16 -2.67 -1.50 -4.99
CA ILE A 16 -1.54 -0.66 -4.58
C ILE A 16 -0.42 -0.73 -5.61
N TRP A 17 -0.08 -1.93 -6.07
CA TRP A 17 0.93 -2.12 -7.10
C TRP A 17 0.57 -1.36 -8.37
N ASN A 18 -0.68 -1.50 -8.81
CA ASN A 18 -1.13 -0.86 -10.06
C ASN A 18 -1.17 0.66 -9.93
N ARG A 19 -1.53 1.17 -8.76
CA ARG A 19 -1.68 2.60 -8.55
C ARG A 19 -0.36 3.28 -8.20
N GLU A 20 0.42 2.66 -7.32
CA GLU A 20 1.60 3.31 -6.76
C GLU A 20 2.92 2.76 -7.30
N GLY A 21 2.90 1.59 -7.91
CA GLY A 21 4.12 0.97 -8.43
C GLY A 21 5.05 0.43 -7.35
N VAL A 22 4.49 0.05 -6.21
CA VAL A 22 5.25 -0.49 -5.09
C VAL A 22 4.55 -1.73 -4.56
N ARG A 23 5.32 -2.76 -4.24
CA ARG A 23 4.80 -4.02 -3.69
C ARG A 23 4.59 -3.92 -2.19
N VAL A 24 3.45 -4.45 -1.76
CA VAL A 24 3.10 -4.55 -0.35
C VAL A 24 2.63 -5.97 -0.09
N VAL A 25 3.16 -6.57 0.98
CA VAL A 25 2.76 -7.91 1.41
C VAL A 25 1.98 -7.78 2.71
N PHE A 26 0.73 -8.25 2.71
CA PHE A 26 -0.11 -8.22 3.90
C PHE A 26 0.08 -9.49 4.71
N HIS A 27 0.29 -9.33 6.02
CA HIS A 27 0.46 -10.45 6.95
C HIS A 27 -0.89 -10.89 7.48
N ALA A 28 -1.76 -11.27 6.56
CA ALA A 28 -3.13 -11.67 6.86
C ALA A 28 -3.54 -12.74 5.86
N THR A 29 -4.64 -13.43 6.15
CA THR A 29 -5.19 -14.38 5.19
C THR A 29 -5.52 -13.64 3.90
N PRO A 30 -5.08 -14.13 2.74
CA PRO A 30 -5.32 -13.43 1.47
C PRO A 30 -6.78 -13.11 1.20
N GLU A 31 -7.70 -13.92 1.74
CA GLU A 31 -9.13 -13.77 1.56
C GLU A 31 -9.77 -12.75 2.51
N MET A 32 -9.00 -12.23 3.46
CA MET A 32 -9.55 -11.27 4.43
C MET A 32 -10.09 -10.05 3.70
N ALA A 33 -11.29 -9.63 4.09
CA ALA A 33 -11.96 -8.50 3.43
C ALA A 33 -11.28 -7.18 3.76
N SER A 34 -11.29 -6.28 2.82
CA SER A 34 -10.70 -4.95 2.96
C SER A 34 -11.49 -3.95 2.13
N GLY A 35 -11.30 -2.67 2.41
CA GLY A 35 -11.76 -1.61 1.51
C GLY A 35 -10.81 -1.50 0.32
N ASN A 36 -11.34 -1.10 -0.84
CA ASN A 36 -10.49 -0.94 -2.01
C ASN A 36 -9.59 0.31 -1.89
N TYR A 37 -8.54 0.34 -2.73
CA TYR A 37 -7.58 1.43 -2.73
C TYR A 37 -8.12 2.57 -3.60
N ARG A 38 -9.00 3.38 -3.01
CA ARG A 38 -9.73 4.41 -3.74
C ARG A 38 -9.06 5.77 -3.66
N PHE A 39 -7.96 5.90 -4.34
CA PHE A 39 -7.30 7.19 -4.52
C PHE A 39 -7.28 7.49 -6.00
N SER A 40 -7.78 8.65 -6.37
CA SER A 40 -7.90 9.03 -7.78
C SER A 40 -6.56 9.29 -8.45
N ARG A 41 -5.55 9.61 -7.66
CA ARG A 41 -4.21 9.89 -8.17
C ARG A 41 -3.16 9.06 -7.46
N SER A 42 -2.16 8.64 -8.21
CA SER A 42 -0.96 8.05 -7.63
C SER A 42 -0.21 9.09 -6.81
N LEU A 43 0.56 8.62 -5.83
CA LEU A 43 1.50 9.49 -5.15
C LEU A 43 2.52 9.98 -6.16
N SER A 44 2.85 11.28 -6.10
CA SER A 44 3.84 11.84 -7.00
C SER A 44 5.24 11.34 -6.63
N LYS A 45 6.19 11.55 -7.55
CA LYS A 45 7.58 11.16 -7.31
C LYS A 45 8.20 11.87 -6.10
N HIS A 46 7.63 13.00 -5.70
CA HIS A 46 8.13 13.78 -4.56
C HIS A 46 7.51 13.35 -3.23
N HIS A 47 6.43 12.59 -3.25
CA HIS A 47 5.88 12.03 -2.04
C HIS A 47 6.83 10.96 -1.48
N THR A 48 6.67 10.65 -0.22
CA THR A 48 7.56 9.70 0.46
C THR A 48 6.81 8.43 0.85
N ILE A 49 7.56 7.44 1.32
CA ILE A 49 6.99 6.19 1.83
C ILE A 49 6.01 6.47 2.98
N ALA A 50 6.25 7.53 3.77
CA ALA A 50 5.32 7.90 4.83
C ALA A 50 3.92 8.19 4.28
N HIS A 51 3.83 8.82 3.11
CA HIS A 51 2.55 9.08 2.46
C HIS A 51 1.89 7.79 2.01
N LEU A 52 2.69 6.83 1.54
CA LEU A 52 2.17 5.52 1.16
C LEU A 52 1.59 4.79 2.36
N HIS A 53 2.30 4.77 3.48
CA HIS A 53 1.82 4.18 4.72
C HIS A 53 0.50 4.80 5.15
N ASP A 54 0.40 6.14 5.06
CA ASP A 54 -0.82 6.83 5.44
C ASP A 54 -2.02 6.36 4.61
N ARG A 55 -1.84 6.23 3.30
CA ARG A 55 -2.90 5.76 2.40
C ARG A 55 -3.32 4.33 2.73
N ILE A 56 -2.34 3.44 2.92
CA ILE A 56 -2.62 2.03 3.23
C ILE A 56 -3.34 1.92 4.57
N GLU A 57 -2.84 2.61 5.59
CA GLU A 57 -3.41 2.53 6.93
C GLU A 57 -4.85 3.05 6.96
N ARG A 58 -5.15 4.06 6.19
CA ARG A 58 -6.52 4.56 6.08
C ARG A 58 -7.47 3.49 5.57
N ARG A 59 -7.04 2.70 4.58
CA ARG A 59 -7.89 1.63 4.03
C ARG A 59 -8.05 0.50 5.03
N LEU A 60 -6.98 0.11 5.69
CA LEU A 60 -7.03 -0.93 6.71
C LEU A 60 -7.86 -0.50 7.91
N GLN A 61 -7.70 0.75 8.34
CA GLN A 61 -8.45 1.28 9.47
C GLN A 61 -9.95 1.27 9.22
N VAL A 62 -10.37 1.65 8.03
CA VAL A 62 -11.78 1.62 7.64
C VAL A 62 -12.33 0.19 7.66
N SER A 63 -11.49 -0.77 7.27
CA SER A 63 -11.92 -2.16 7.13
C SER A 63 -11.87 -2.96 8.42
N PHE A 64 -10.84 -2.74 9.23
CA PHE A 64 -10.55 -3.58 10.38
C PHE A 64 -10.54 -2.83 11.71
N GLY A 65 -10.81 -1.53 11.69
CA GLY A 65 -10.76 -0.71 12.89
C GLY A 65 -9.33 -0.34 13.25
N LEU A 66 -8.92 -0.59 14.49
CA LEU A 66 -7.68 -0.04 15.01
C LEU A 66 -6.41 -0.76 14.56
N ASN A 67 -5.39 0.01 14.26
CA ASN A 67 -3.97 -0.36 14.33
C ASN A 67 -3.53 -1.59 13.56
N TRP A 68 -3.74 -1.56 12.27
CA TRP A 68 -3.19 -2.58 11.38
C TRP A 68 -1.80 -2.21 10.84
N ARG A 69 -1.10 -1.27 11.52
CA ARG A 69 0.17 -0.79 10.99
C ARG A 69 1.26 -1.86 10.92
N HIS A 70 1.14 -2.93 11.70
CA HIS A 70 2.08 -4.04 11.63
C HIS A 70 1.61 -5.17 10.74
N GLY A 71 0.47 -4.99 10.07
CA GLY A 71 -0.14 -6.03 9.28
C GLY A 71 0.37 -6.12 7.86
N TYR A 72 1.40 -5.36 7.49
CA TYR A 72 1.93 -5.40 6.13
C TYR A 72 3.40 -5.01 6.09
N THR A 73 4.06 -5.38 4.99
CA THR A 73 5.46 -5.05 4.73
C THR A 73 5.57 -4.46 3.33
N VAL A 74 6.25 -3.33 3.21
CA VAL A 74 6.59 -2.77 1.91
C VAL A 74 7.85 -3.47 1.41
N VAL A 75 7.81 -4.03 0.21
CA VAL A 75 8.92 -4.79 -0.37
C VAL A 75 9.38 -4.10 -1.65
N LEU A 76 10.63 -3.66 -1.67
CA LEU A 76 11.20 -3.01 -2.84
C LEU A 76 11.74 -4.02 -3.84
N GLY A 77 11.95 -3.57 -5.08
CA GLY A 77 12.40 -4.44 -6.15
C GLY A 77 13.78 -5.04 -5.95
N ASN A 78 14.61 -4.40 -5.11
CA ASN A 78 15.94 -4.90 -4.78
C ASN A 78 15.93 -5.85 -3.57
N GLY A 79 14.75 -6.20 -3.06
CA GLY A 79 14.63 -7.09 -1.90
C GLY A 79 14.61 -6.38 -0.55
N MET A 80 14.86 -5.08 -0.52
CA MET A 80 14.79 -4.31 0.72
C MET A 80 13.36 -4.29 1.22
N THR A 81 13.19 -4.48 2.53
CA THR A 81 11.86 -4.41 3.16
C THR A 81 11.80 -3.21 4.08
N ASN A 82 10.60 -2.66 4.23
CA ASN A 82 10.31 -1.55 5.13
C ASN A 82 11.32 -0.41 4.98
N PRO A 83 11.35 0.23 3.79
CA PRO A 83 12.27 1.35 3.57
C PRO A 83 11.96 2.49 4.52
N ARG A 84 12.93 3.39 4.68
CA ARG A 84 12.77 4.56 5.54
C ARG A 84 11.57 5.39 5.09
N SER A 85 10.87 5.97 6.05
CA SER A 85 9.67 6.78 5.78
C SER A 85 9.97 7.98 4.89
N ASP A 86 11.20 8.50 4.93
CA ASP A 86 11.58 9.67 4.14
C ASP A 86 12.04 9.34 2.73
N MET A 87 12.09 8.05 2.35
CA MET A 87 12.42 7.67 0.99
C MET A 87 11.36 8.19 0.03
N HIS A 88 11.79 8.84 -1.05
CA HIS A 88 10.87 9.34 -2.06
C HIS A 88 10.29 8.21 -2.88
N MET A 89 9.04 8.38 -3.31
CA MET A 89 8.37 7.39 -4.15
C MET A 89 9.14 7.13 -5.44
N ARG A 90 9.78 8.16 -5.98
CA ARG A 90 10.64 8.01 -7.16
C ARG A 90 11.72 6.97 -6.93
N THR A 91 12.40 7.05 -5.78
CA THR A 91 13.48 6.12 -5.43
C THR A 91 12.94 4.71 -5.24
N ALA A 92 11.82 4.58 -4.52
CA ALA A 92 11.21 3.27 -4.30
C ALA A 92 10.80 2.61 -5.61
N ARG A 93 10.19 3.38 -6.52
CA ARG A 93 9.74 2.86 -7.82
C ARG A 93 10.89 2.41 -8.70
N LYS A 94 12.03 3.09 -8.60
CA LYS A 94 13.22 2.72 -9.38
C LYS A 94 13.76 1.34 -9.03
N THR A 95 13.52 0.86 -7.82
CA THR A 95 14.04 -0.44 -7.41
C THR A 95 13.43 -1.62 -8.20
N TYR A 96 12.29 -1.39 -8.86
CA TYR A 96 11.64 -2.42 -9.68
C TYR A 96 12.07 -2.37 -11.13
N ALA A 97 12.76 -1.34 -11.53
CA ALA A 97 13.26 -1.23 -12.90
C ALA A 97 14.42 -2.21 -13.08
N ALA A 98 14.36 -2.97 -14.15
CA ALA A 98 15.42 -3.93 -14.47
C ALA A 98 16.69 -3.22 -14.96
#